data_ef15f3e613fc752755ceab765a627cb9
#
_entry.id   ef15f3e613fc752755ceab765a627cb9
#
_cell.length_a   1.000
_cell.length_b   1.000
_cell.length_c   1.000
_cell.angle_alpha   90.00
_cell.angle_beta   90.00
_cell.angle_gamma   90.00
#
_symmetry.space_group_name_H-M   'P 1'
#
loop_
_entity.id
_entity.type
_entity.pdbx_description
1 polymer ?
#
loop_
_entity_poly.entity_id
_entity_poly.type
_entity_poly.pdbx_seq_one_letter_code
_entity_poly.pdbx_strand_id
1 'polypeptide(L)'
;MLYEGVVRDEEMRSAIIHEFSRTAENEMEIIVEVLKMKLRELGQINPLFFSELHKYETVVEYLRQTHLKSNQESLSFFLHGVEGGFFRKHVNYELILQMSNAVMNHVVEEKLYNRVSLQDIFVNYVNVIIRGLCTEKGLEILDAKLPDSSIM
;
A
#
# COMPACT_ATOMS: atom_id res chain seq x y z
N MET A 1 -12.97 -19.21 10.62
CA MET A 1 -13.18 -19.16 9.16
C MET A 1 -12.79 -17.83 8.56
N LEU A 2 -13.39 -16.72 8.99
CA LEU A 2 -13.02 -15.38 8.47
C LEU A 2 -11.57 -15.02 8.78
N TYR A 3 -11.13 -15.25 10.00
CA TYR A 3 -9.75 -14.99 10.42
C TYR A 3 -8.74 -15.78 9.58
N GLU A 4 -9.01 -17.08 9.37
CA GLU A 4 -8.14 -17.94 8.57
C GLU A 4 -8.05 -17.49 7.13
N GLY A 5 -9.16 -17.01 6.56
CA GLY A 5 -9.20 -16.47 5.21
C GLY A 5 -8.35 -15.20 5.09
N VAL A 6 -8.45 -14.29 6.05
CA VAL A 6 -7.64 -13.06 6.08
C VAL A 6 -6.15 -13.37 6.19
N VAL A 7 -5.78 -14.28 7.08
CA VAL A 7 -4.38 -14.71 7.23
C VAL A 7 -3.84 -15.28 5.93
N ARG A 8 -4.60 -16.16 5.29
CA ARG A 8 -4.21 -16.77 4.03
C ARG A 8 -4.00 -15.74 2.93
N ASP A 9 -4.91 -14.78 2.80
CA ASP A 9 -4.82 -13.74 1.78
C ASP A 9 -3.58 -12.85 1.99
N GLU A 10 -3.30 -12.48 3.25
CA GLU A 10 -2.12 -11.67 3.58
C GLU A 10 -0.81 -12.45 3.30
N GLU A 11 -0.78 -13.73 3.65
CA GLU A 11 0.38 -14.58 3.36
C GLU A 11 0.62 -14.73 1.87
N MET A 12 -0.44 -14.90 1.09
CA MET A 12 -0.33 -15.01 -0.38
C MET A 12 0.19 -13.72 -0.99
N ARG A 13 -0.31 -12.55 -0.53
CA ARG A 13 0.18 -11.25 -1.01
C ARG A 13 1.66 -11.06 -0.70
N SER A 14 2.04 -11.34 0.53
CA SER A 14 3.45 -11.24 0.96
C SER A 14 4.34 -12.14 0.12
N ALA A 15 3.90 -13.37 -0.15
CA ALA A 15 4.66 -14.32 -0.97
C ALA A 15 4.83 -13.82 -2.41
N ILE A 16 3.78 -13.26 -3.02
CA ILE A 16 3.83 -12.72 -4.38
C ILE A 16 4.81 -11.55 -4.46
N ILE A 17 4.72 -10.62 -3.52
CA ILE A 17 5.60 -9.46 -3.46
C ILE A 17 7.06 -9.90 -3.25
N HIS A 18 7.28 -10.82 -2.34
CA HIS A 18 8.61 -11.34 -2.05
C HIS A 18 9.22 -12.02 -3.28
N GLU A 19 8.46 -12.86 -3.96
CA GLU A 19 8.93 -13.53 -5.18
C GLU A 19 9.26 -12.52 -6.29
N PHE A 20 8.40 -11.52 -6.49
CA PHE A 20 8.65 -10.47 -7.47
C PHE A 20 9.90 -9.66 -7.11
N SER A 21 10.11 -9.35 -5.83
CA SER A 21 11.27 -8.56 -5.37
C SER A 21 12.60 -9.25 -5.64
N ARG A 22 12.61 -10.58 -5.75
CA ARG A 22 13.82 -11.34 -6.06
C ARG A 22 14.30 -11.15 -7.50
N THR A 23 13.39 -10.82 -8.40
CA THR A 23 13.68 -10.66 -9.83
C THR A 23 13.61 -9.23 -10.32
N ALA A 24 13.12 -8.31 -9.49
CA ALA A 24 13.00 -6.90 -9.84
C ALA A 24 14.38 -6.25 -9.94
N GLU A 25 14.55 -5.39 -10.95
CA GLU A 25 15.80 -4.67 -11.15
C GLU A 25 16.02 -3.54 -10.15
N ASN A 26 14.92 -2.96 -9.63
CA ASN A 26 14.98 -1.84 -8.71
C ASN A 26 13.70 -1.71 -7.89
N GLU A 27 13.73 -0.84 -6.91
CA GLU A 27 12.61 -0.60 -6.00
C GLU A 27 11.38 -0.05 -6.71
N MET A 28 11.56 0.70 -7.80
CA MET A 28 10.43 1.25 -8.54
C MET A 28 9.62 0.17 -9.25
N GLU A 29 10.25 -0.90 -9.72
CA GLU A 29 9.53 -2.04 -10.29
C GLU A 29 8.67 -2.73 -9.23
N ILE A 30 9.19 -2.86 -8.02
CA ILE A 30 8.46 -3.46 -6.90
C ILE A 30 7.24 -2.61 -6.58
N ILE A 31 7.41 -1.29 -6.47
CA ILE A 31 6.32 -0.38 -6.11
C ILE A 31 5.22 -0.36 -7.18
N VAL A 32 5.59 -0.39 -8.44
CA VAL A 32 4.65 -0.45 -9.56
C VAL A 32 3.77 -1.70 -9.44
N GLU A 33 4.39 -2.85 -9.17
CA GLU A 33 3.66 -4.11 -9.05
C GLU A 33 2.74 -4.11 -7.83
N VAL A 34 3.20 -3.57 -6.70
CA VAL A 34 2.38 -3.42 -5.50
C VAL A 34 1.17 -2.52 -5.77
N LEU A 35 1.39 -1.39 -6.44
CA LEU A 35 0.29 -0.46 -6.78
C LEU A 35 -0.73 -1.11 -7.71
N LYS A 36 -0.28 -1.83 -8.73
CA LYS A 36 -1.17 -2.55 -9.64
C LYS A 36 -1.99 -3.60 -8.90
N MET A 37 -1.35 -4.36 -8.02
CA MET A 37 -2.02 -5.38 -7.23
C MET A 37 -3.08 -4.77 -6.33
N LYS A 38 -2.76 -3.67 -5.65
CA LYS A 38 -3.71 -2.97 -4.78
C LYS A 38 -4.91 -2.43 -5.55
N LEU A 39 -4.70 -1.85 -6.71
CA LEU A 39 -5.80 -1.35 -7.55
C LEU A 39 -6.75 -2.48 -7.95
N ARG A 40 -6.21 -3.64 -8.34
CA ARG A 40 -7.03 -4.81 -8.69
C ARG A 40 -7.84 -5.29 -7.51
N GLU A 41 -7.21 -5.45 -6.35
CA GLU A 41 -7.87 -5.93 -5.13
C GLU A 41 -8.98 -4.98 -4.68
N LEU A 42 -8.70 -3.68 -4.64
CA LEU A 42 -9.65 -2.68 -4.18
C LEU A 42 -10.88 -2.56 -5.09
N GLY A 43 -10.71 -2.85 -6.39
CA GLY A 43 -11.83 -2.89 -7.32
C GLY A 43 -12.75 -4.09 -7.13
N GLN A 44 -12.29 -5.11 -6.41
CA GLN A 44 -13.05 -6.35 -6.17
C GLN A 44 -13.64 -6.45 -4.77
N ILE A 45 -13.20 -5.60 -3.83
CA ILE A 45 -13.65 -5.63 -2.45
C ILE A 45 -15.07 -5.06 -2.33
N ASN A 46 -15.97 -5.86 -1.72
CA ASN A 46 -17.28 -5.39 -1.35
C ASN A 46 -17.17 -4.55 -0.07
N PRO A 47 -17.69 -3.29 -0.06
CA PRO A 47 -17.64 -2.44 1.14
C PRO A 47 -18.30 -3.09 2.37
N LEU A 48 -19.35 -3.89 2.20
CA LEU A 48 -20.00 -4.61 3.31
C LEU A 48 -19.04 -5.64 3.91
N PHE A 49 -18.30 -6.36 3.08
CA PHE A 49 -17.30 -7.32 3.56
C PHE A 49 -16.20 -6.62 4.34
N PHE A 50 -15.72 -5.48 3.84
CA PHE A 50 -14.71 -4.68 4.52
C PHE A 50 -15.20 -4.21 5.90
N SER A 51 -16.46 -3.75 5.98
CA SER A 51 -17.08 -3.36 7.24
C SER A 51 -17.18 -4.55 8.21
N GLU A 52 -17.56 -5.73 7.72
CA GLU A 52 -17.68 -6.94 8.53
C GLU A 52 -16.35 -7.39 9.12
N LEU A 53 -15.25 -7.30 8.35
CA LEU A 53 -13.90 -7.64 8.82
C LEU A 53 -13.55 -6.91 10.10
N HIS A 54 -13.91 -5.63 10.21
CA HIS A 54 -13.53 -4.77 11.31
C HIS A 54 -14.40 -4.93 12.56
N LYS A 55 -15.41 -5.81 12.53
CA LYS A 55 -16.23 -6.16 13.69
C LYS A 55 -15.61 -7.26 14.56
N TYR A 56 -14.60 -7.98 14.05
CA TYR A 56 -13.97 -9.10 14.75
C TYR A 56 -12.64 -8.68 15.35
N GLU A 57 -12.52 -8.73 16.67
CA GLU A 57 -11.30 -8.34 17.38
C GLU A 57 -10.06 -9.12 16.93
N THR A 58 -10.19 -10.41 16.70
CA THR A 58 -9.07 -11.26 16.26
C THR A 58 -8.54 -10.82 14.92
N VAL A 59 -9.42 -10.45 13.99
CA VAL A 59 -9.05 -9.98 12.67
C VAL A 59 -8.40 -8.60 12.77
N VAL A 60 -8.98 -7.68 13.55
CA VAL A 60 -8.44 -6.33 13.75
C VAL A 60 -7.05 -6.39 14.35
N GLU A 61 -6.85 -7.21 15.40
CA GLU A 61 -5.54 -7.37 16.04
C GLU A 61 -4.50 -7.96 15.07
N TYR A 62 -4.89 -8.96 14.29
CA TYR A 62 -4.00 -9.55 13.28
C TYR A 62 -3.59 -8.50 12.24
N LEU A 63 -4.54 -7.73 11.73
CA LEU A 63 -4.25 -6.67 10.75
C LEU A 63 -3.35 -5.59 11.35
N ARG A 64 -3.58 -5.22 12.62
CA ARG A 64 -2.74 -4.25 13.32
C ARG A 64 -1.29 -4.73 13.42
N GLN A 65 -1.08 -5.98 13.82
CA GLN A 65 0.26 -6.56 13.93
C GLN A 65 0.94 -6.67 12.56
N THR A 66 0.18 -7.06 11.55
CA THR A 66 0.67 -7.13 10.17
C THR A 66 1.11 -5.74 9.68
N HIS A 67 0.35 -4.69 10.00
CA HIS A 67 0.71 -3.32 9.65
C HIS A 67 2.00 -2.87 10.34
N LEU A 68 2.21 -3.21 11.61
CA LEU A 68 3.44 -2.87 12.33
C LEU A 68 4.66 -3.51 11.68
N LYS A 69 4.57 -4.79 11.34
CA LYS A 69 5.63 -5.50 10.63
C LYS A 69 5.86 -4.92 9.25
N SER A 70 4.78 -4.66 8.52
CA SER A 70 4.82 -4.09 7.18
C SER A 70 5.45 -2.70 7.18
N ASN A 71 5.25 -1.90 8.23
CA ASN A 71 5.87 -0.58 8.35
C ASN A 71 7.39 -0.65 8.43
N GLN A 72 7.94 -1.63 9.18
CA GLN A 72 9.39 -1.81 9.25
C GLN A 72 9.97 -2.19 7.89
N GLU A 73 9.30 -3.09 7.19
CA GLU A 73 9.70 -3.50 5.84
C GLU A 73 9.58 -2.34 4.85
N SER A 74 8.52 -1.54 4.96
CA SER A 74 8.31 -0.37 4.11
C SER A 74 9.36 0.70 4.35
N LEU A 75 9.72 0.94 5.61
CA LEU A 75 10.77 1.91 5.95
C LEU A 75 12.11 1.49 5.31
N SER A 76 12.48 0.24 5.49
CA SER A 76 13.69 -0.32 4.88
C SER A 76 13.67 -0.19 3.36
N PHE A 77 12.54 -0.49 2.75
CA PHE A 77 12.34 -0.38 1.30
C PHE A 77 12.54 1.06 0.80
N PHE A 78 11.93 2.05 1.47
CA PHE A 78 12.09 3.45 1.07
C PHE A 78 13.53 3.93 1.25
N LEU A 79 14.21 3.52 2.32
CA LEU A 79 15.61 3.91 2.54
C LEU A 79 16.52 3.32 1.46
N HIS A 80 16.28 2.09 1.04
CA HIS A 80 17.00 1.49 -0.10
C HIS A 80 16.73 2.27 -1.39
N GLY A 81 15.49 2.67 -1.61
CA GLY A 81 15.11 3.47 -2.77
C GLY A 81 15.76 4.85 -2.77
N VAL A 82 15.96 5.44 -1.61
CA VAL A 82 16.71 6.71 -1.45
C VAL A 82 18.16 6.50 -1.88
N GLU A 83 18.81 5.43 -1.42
CA GLU A 83 20.17 5.09 -1.82
C GLU A 83 20.30 4.89 -3.34
N GLY A 84 19.29 4.28 -3.95
CA GLY A 84 19.24 4.08 -5.40
C GLY A 84 18.90 5.32 -6.21
N GLY A 85 18.54 6.42 -5.55
CA GLY A 85 18.18 7.67 -6.23
C GLY A 85 16.75 7.74 -6.71
N PHE A 86 15.87 6.81 -6.30
CA PHE A 86 14.47 6.74 -6.74
C PHE A 86 13.53 7.56 -5.87
N PHE A 87 13.86 7.69 -4.59
CA PHE A 87 13.07 8.43 -3.61
C PHE A 87 13.87 9.62 -3.07
N ARG A 88 13.15 10.66 -2.70
CA ARG A 88 13.74 11.94 -2.27
C ARG A 88 14.49 11.78 -0.95
N LYS A 89 15.65 12.44 -0.88
CA LYS A 89 16.43 12.60 0.37
C LYS A 89 15.72 13.62 1.28
N HIS A 90 16.07 13.61 2.55
CA HIS A 90 15.58 14.59 3.54
C HIS A 90 14.08 14.52 3.83
N VAL A 91 13.43 13.39 3.51
CA VAL A 91 12.07 13.10 3.92
C VAL A 91 12.12 12.18 5.14
N ASN A 92 11.31 12.47 6.13
CA ASN A 92 11.15 11.58 7.28
C ASN A 92 10.13 10.48 6.93
N TYR A 93 10.63 9.36 6.41
CA TYR A 93 9.79 8.25 5.95
C TYR A 93 9.07 7.56 7.09
N GLU A 94 9.66 7.53 8.28
CA GLU A 94 8.99 7.00 9.47
C GLU A 94 7.74 7.82 9.80
N LEU A 95 7.85 9.13 9.76
CA LEU A 95 6.71 10.04 9.97
C LEU A 95 5.64 9.85 8.89
N ILE A 96 6.04 9.74 7.61
CA ILE A 96 5.10 9.50 6.51
C ILE A 96 4.32 8.21 6.74
N LEU A 97 4.98 7.13 7.16
CA LEU A 97 4.33 5.87 7.44
C LEU A 97 3.36 5.97 8.63
N GLN A 98 3.75 6.67 9.69
CA GLN A 98 2.88 6.89 10.84
C GLN A 98 1.62 7.67 10.45
N MET A 99 1.78 8.72 9.66
CA MET A 99 0.66 9.54 9.19
C MET A 99 -0.25 8.74 8.25
N SER A 100 0.33 7.91 7.40
CA SER A 100 -0.45 7.04 6.50
C SER A 100 -1.31 6.04 7.28
N ASN A 101 -0.78 5.49 8.36
CA ASN A 101 -1.55 4.61 9.25
C ASN A 101 -2.70 5.37 9.91
N ALA A 102 -2.47 6.60 10.35
CA ALA A 102 -3.52 7.43 10.94
C ALA A 102 -4.63 7.74 9.94
N VAL A 103 -4.27 7.99 8.68
CA VAL A 103 -5.25 8.21 7.61
C VAL A 103 -6.09 6.96 7.38
N MET A 104 -5.47 5.79 7.33
CA MET A 104 -6.21 4.54 7.15
C MET A 104 -7.14 4.24 8.31
N ASN A 105 -6.70 4.51 9.55
CA ASN A 105 -7.56 4.38 10.73
C ASN A 105 -8.77 5.31 10.62
N HIS A 106 -8.58 6.53 10.17
CA HIS A 106 -9.67 7.49 9.95
C HIS A 106 -10.67 6.97 8.92
N VAL A 107 -10.18 6.41 7.81
CA VAL A 107 -11.03 5.83 6.77
C VAL A 107 -11.94 4.75 7.34
N VAL A 108 -11.40 3.89 8.21
CA VAL A 108 -12.15 2.81 8.86
C VAL A 108 -13.13 3.35 9.90
N GLU A 109 -12.68 4.21 10.80
CA GLU A 109 -13.49 4.73 11.90
C GLU A 109 -14.68 5.57 11.43
N GLU A 110 -14.45 6.42 10.43
CA GLU A 110 -15.49 7.29 9.86
C GLU A 110 -16.28 6.60 8.74
N LYS A 111 -15.98 5.34 8.44
CA LYS A 111 -16.63 4.58 7.38
C LYS A 111 -16.65 5.33 6.05
N LEU A 112 -15.53 5.97 5.74
CA LEU A 112 -15.39 6.78 4.52
C LEU A 112 -15.66 5.95 3.26
N TYR A 113 -15.35 4.65 3.31
CA TYR A 113 -15.58 3.70 2.21
C TYR A 113 -17.07 3.54 1.84
N ASN A 114 -18.00 4.01 2.69
CA ASN A 114 -19.43 4.02 2.36
C ASN A 114 -19.83 5.22 1.47
N ARG A 115 -18.98 6.27 1.44
CA ARG A 115 -19.24 7.50 0.67
C ARG A 115 -18.35 7.63 -0.54
N VAL A 116 -17.13 7.09 -0.47
CA VAL A 116 -16.12 7.16 -1.52
C VAL A 116 -15.58 5.75 -1.72
N SER A 117 -15.40 5.33 -2.96
CA SER A 117 -14.86 3.99 -3.23
C SER A 117 -13.43 3.85 -2.69
N LEU A 118 -13.05 2.63 -2.30
CA LEU A 118 -11.68 2.36 -1.86
C LEU A 118 -10.67 2.66 -2.96
N GLN A 119 -11.03 2.44 -4.23
CA GLN A 119 -10.18 2.81 -5.36
C GLN A 119 -9.93 4.32 -5.42
N ASP A 120 -10.98 5.13 -5.24
CA ASP A 120 -10.85 6.58 -5.25
C ASP A 120 -10.00 7.09 -4.09
N ILE A 121 -10.15 6.49 -2.90
CA ILE A 121 -9.30 6.80 -1.75
C ILE A 121 -7.84 6.48 -2.09
N PHE A 122 -7.59 5.33 -2.68
CA PHE A 122 -6.25 4.91 -3.06
C PHE A 122 -5.63 5.88 -4.08
N VAL A 123 -6.35 6.18 -5.16
CA VAL A 123 -5.86 7.07 -6.22
C VAL A 123 -5.59 8.47 -5.70
N ASN A 124 -6.47 9.00 -4.86
CA ASN A 124 -6.37 10.38 -4.39
C ASN A 124 -5.43 10.55 -3.20
N TYR A 125 -5.05 9.48 -2.54
CA TYR A 125 -4.13 9.55 -1.40
C TYR A 125 -2.82 8.80 -1.66
N VAL A 126 -2.88 7.47 -1.80
CA VAL A 126 -1.67 6.64 -1.87
C VAL A 126 -0.84 6.98 -3.10
N ASN A 127 -1.48 7.07 -4.26
CA ASN A 127 -0.80 7.40 -5.51
C ASN A 127 -0.16 8.78 -5.44
N VAL A 128 -0.86 9.77 -4.87
CA VAL A 128 -0.34 11.14 -4.72
C VAL A 128 0.87 11.16 -3.78
N ILE A 129 0.79 10.46 -2.65
CA ILE A 129 1.90 10.39 -1.69
C ILE A 129 3.13 9.73 -2.32
N ILE A 130 2.95 8.58 -2.98
CA ILE A 130 4.05 7.87 -3.63
C ILE A 130 4.73 8.76 -4.67
N ARG A 131 3.97 9.45 -5.51
CA ARG A 131 4.52 10.36 -6.51
C ARG A 131 5.26 11.52 -5.87
N GLY A 132 4.75 12.05 -4.77
CA GLY A 132 5.41 13.11 -4.01
C GLY A 132 6.73 12.69 -3.37
N LEU A 133 6.92 11.41 -3.09
CA LEU A 133 8.15 10.87 -2.52
C LEU A 133 9.21 10.56 -3.59
N CYS A 134 8.83 10.45 -4.85
CA CYS A 134 9.75 10.09 -5.93
C CYS A 134 10.65 11.26 -6.34
N THR A 135 11.89 10.92 -6.72
CA THR A 135 12.74 11.81 -7.50
C THR A 135 12.26 11.85 -8.94
N GLU A 136 12.84 12.72 -9.75
CA GLU A 136 12.59 12.73 -11.20
C GLU A 136 12.88 11.37 -11.82
N LYS A 137 13.99 10.72 -11.45
CA LYS A 137 14.35 9.37 -11.90
C LYS A 137 13.27 8.35 -11.53
N GLY A 138 12.78 8.40 -10.29
CA GLY A 138 11.71 7.51 -9.83
C GLY A 138 10.41 7.74 -10.59
N LEU A 139 10.03 9.01 -10.80
CA LEU A 139 8.82 9.37 -11.55
C LEU A 139 8.87 8.90 -13.00
N GLU A 140 10.00 8.99 -13.65
CA GLU A 140 10.16 8.52 -15.03
C GLU A 140 9.83 7.03 -15.16
N ILE A 141 10.34 6.22 -14.22
CA ILE A 141 10.09 4.78 -14.21
C ILE A 141 8.62 4.51 -13.90
N LEU A 142 8.08 5.20 -12.91
CA LEU A 142 6.69 5.04 -12.51
C LEU A 142 5.74 5.39 -13.64
N ASP A 143 5.96 6.51 -14.32
CA ASP A 143 5.12 6.95 -15.42
C ASP A 143 5.20 6.05 -16.64
N ALA A 144 6.37 5.45 -16.90
CA ALA A 144 6.52 4.51 -18.00
C ALA A 144 5.73 3.22 -17.79
N LYS A 145 5.64 2.74 -16.55
CA LYS A 145 5.03 1.46 -16.21
C LYS A 145 3.62 1.58 -15.66
N LEU A 146 3.28 2.71 -15.05
CA LEU A 146 1.98 2.97 -14.43
C LEU A 146 1.63 4.46 -14.60
N PRO A 147 1.27 4.90 -15.82
CA PRO A 147 0.90 6.29 -16.05
C PRO A 147 -0.32 6.71 -15.23
N ASP A 148 -0.40 7.99 -14.84
CA ASP A 148 -1.57 8.54 -14.14
C ASP A 148 -2.87 8.24 -14.88
N SER A 149 -2.86 8.34 -16.20
CA SER A 149 -4.04 8.09 -17.04
C SER A 149 -4.57 6.65 -16.93
N SER A 150 -3.74 5.68 -16.54
CA SER A 150 -4.18 4.29 -16.39
C SER A 150 -4.81 4.00 -15.03
N ILE A 151 -4.67 4.92 -14.08
CA ILE A 151 -5.23 4.80 -12.72
C ILE A 151 -6.58 5.54 -12.64
N MET A 152 -6.77 6.54 -13.43
CA MET A 152 -8.00 7.30 -13.52
C MET A 152 -8.98 6.65 -14.48
#